data_e4a17cd369953f89bc8b1c4779927651
#
_entry.id   e4a17cd369953f89bc8b1c4779927651
#
_cell.length_a   1.000
_cell.length_b   1.000
_cell.length_c   1.000
_cell.angle_alpha   90.00
_cell.angle_beta   90.00
_cell.angle_gamma   90.00
#
_symmetry.space_group_name_H-M   'P 1'
#
loop_
_entity.id
_entity.type
_entity.pdbx_description
1 polymer ?
#
loop_
_entity_poly.entity_id
_entity_poly.type
_entity_poly.pdbx_seq_one_letter_code
_entity_poly.pdbx_strand_id
1 'polypeptide(L)'
;RHRRRRQKRLQPKRKLQSKAMMMKASPMLDFDAAIAADLQTAHAPPQAHSGTLVRLVGLTLEARGVMAPLGAICEIDGADGARIEAEVVGFNDKTIYLMPFTEASGIGPGAAVRVIANVAEVSLGPELLGRVIDGRGEPLDGKPAPVCTDRLSLIGRPINPMERGPIDAVLDVGVKAINGVLTVGRGQRLGLIAGS
;
A
#
# COMPACT_ATOMS: atom_id res chain seq x y z
N ARG A 1 39.58 74.06 -38.52
CA ARG A 1 38.37 74.12 -39.39
C ARG A 1 37.33 73.22 -38.92
N HIS A 2 36.17 73.81 -38.58
CA HIS A 2 34.83 73.23 -38.33
C HIS A 2 34.61 72.33 -37.12
N ARG A 3 34.16 72.98 -36.06
CA ARG A 3 33.32 72.53 -34.97
C ARG A 3 32.05 71.81 -35.48
N ARG A 4 31.69 70.68 -34.94
CA ARG A 4 30.29 70.31 -34.75
C ARG A 4 30.08 69.78 -33.36
N ARG A 5 29.44 70.57 -32.52
CA ARG A 5 28.81 70.20 -31.25
C ARG A 5 27.67 69.26 -31.61
N ARG A 6 27.65 68.09 -31.01
CA ARG A 6 26.45 67.24 -30.94
C ARG A 6 25.92 67.27 -29.53
N GLN A 7 24.76 67.80 -29.41
CA GLN A 7 23.90 67.86 -28.26
C GLN A 7 23.63 66.45 -27.72
N LYS A 8 23.94 66.24 -26.50
CA LYS A 8 23.42 65.10 -25.73
C LYS A 8 21.94 65.37 -25.45
N ARG A 9 21.07 64.66 -26.09
CA ARG A 9 19.65 64.57 -25.69
C ARG A 9 19.55 63.70 -24.45
N LEU A 10 19.12 64.32 -23.38
CA LEU A 10 18.65 63.68 -22.18
C LEU A 10 17.41 62.83 -22.51
N GLN A 11 17.49 61.55 -22.26
CA GLN A 11 16.31 60.73 -22.13
C GLN A 11 16.17 60.34 -20.62
N PRO A 12 15.21 60.91 -19.94
CA PRO A 12 14.86 60.43 -18.62
C PRO A 12 13.57 59.62 -18.69
N LYS A 13 13.45 58.64 -17.82
CA LYS A 13 12.20 58.12 -17.29
C LYS A 13 11.51 56.92 -17.98
N ARG A 14 12.27 55.97 -18.49
CA ARG A 14 11.62 54.68 -18.83
C ARG A 14 12.07 53.46 -18.04
N LYS A 15 12.93 53.59 -17.02
CA LYS A 15 13.46 52.46 -16.23
C LYS A 15 12.83 52.26 -14.83
N LEU A 16 11.87 53.10 -14.45
CA LEU A 16 11.22 52.91 -13.12
C LEU A 16 9.84 52.26 -13.17
N GLN A 17 9.22 52.14 -14.34
CA GLN A 17 7.91 51.47 -14.44
C GLN A 17 8.00 49.95 -14.63
N SER A 18 9.15 49.39 -15.03
CA SER A 18 9.26 47.94 -15.23
C SER A 18 9.64 47.17 -13.95
N LYS A 19 10.07 47.87 -12.88
CA LYS A 19 10.43 47.23 -11.61
C LYS A 19 9.30 47.16 -10.60
N ALA A 20 8.23 47.91 -10.82
CA ALA A 20 7.04 47.89 -9.99
C ALA A 20 5.99 46.87 -10.47
N MET A 21 6.17 46.26 -11.64
CA MET A 21 5.23 45.31 -12.21
C MET A 21 5.65 43.85 -12.06
N MET A 22 6.80 43.61 -11.42
CA MET A 22 7.34 42.27 -11.20
C MET A 22 7.31 41.83 -9.72
N MET A 23 6.60 42.58 -8.88
CA MET A 23 6.34 42.24 -7.46
C MET A 23 4.85 42.01 -7.20
N LYS A 24 4.11 41.51 -8.20
CA LYS A 24 2.74 41.02 -7.96
C LYS A 24 2.66 39.58 -8.42
N ALA A 25 2.43 38.75 -7.45
CA ALA A 25 2.04 37.34 -7.45
C ALA A 25 3.19 36.39 -7.05
N SER A 26 3.58 36.45 -5.79
CA SER A 26 3.74 35.17 -5.09
C SER A 26 2.35 34.53 -5.10
N PRO A 27 2.15 33.32 -5.60
CA PRO A 27 0.91 32.62 -5.32
C PRO A 27 0.91 32.40 -3.82
N MET A 28 0.13 33.20 -3.09
CA MET A 28 -0.42 32.74 -1.81
C MET A 28 -1.04 31.39 -2.19
N LEU A 29 -0.45 30.32 -1.72
CA LEU A 29 -1.05 29.01 -1.73
C LEU A 29 -2.44 29.22 -1.15
N ASP A 30 -3.45 29.09 -2.00
CA ASP A 30 -4.84 29.17 -1.60
C ASP A 30 -5.10 27.90 -0.79
N PHE A 31 -4.83 28.00 0.53
CA PHE A 31 -4.99 26.91 1.47
C PHE A 31 -6.42 26.35 1.44
N ASP A 32 -7.39 27.20 1.17
CA ASP A 32 -8.79 26.79 1.07
C ASP A 32 -9.04 25.96 -0.19
N ALA A 33 -8.40 26.30 -1.32
CA ALA A 33 -8.48 25.51 -2.55
C ALA A 33 -7.72 24.19 -2.43
N ALA A 34 -6.57 24.16 -1.73
CA ALA A 34 -5.82 22.93 -1.47
C ALA A 34 -6.59 22.00 -0.53
N ILE A 35 -7.19 22.52 0.53
CA ILE A 35 -8.05 21.76 1.45
C ILE A 35 -9.31 21.27 0.74
N ALA A 36 -9.93 22.09 -0.13
CA ALA A 36 -11.09 21.67 -0.90
C ALA A 36 -10.76 20.57 -1.93
N ALA A 37 -9.57 20.61 -2.52
CA ALA A 37 -9.09 19.56 -3.42
C ALA A 37 -8.80 18.25 -2.65
N ASP A 38 -8.18 18.34 -1.48
CA ASP A 38 -7.97 17.18 -0.60
C ASP A 38 -9.28 16.59 -0.07
N LEU A 39 -10.27 17.43 0.24
CA LEU A 39 -11.61 16.97 0.63
C LEU A 39 -12.39 16.32 -0.52
N GLN A 40 -12.14 16.72 -1.76
CA GLN A 40 -12.74 16.10 -2.95
C GLN A 40 -12.06 14.80 -3.35
N THR A 41 -10.79 14.64 -3.03
CA THR A 41 -10.02 13.39 -3.21
C THR A 41 -10.07 12.48 -1.99
N ALA A 42 -10.50 13.00 -0.83
CA ALA A 42 -10.87 12.15 0.29
C ALA A 42 -12.05 11.30 -0.16
N HIS A 43 -11.76 10.12 -0.70
CA HIS A 43 -12.75 9.07 -0.82
C HIS A 43 -13.42 8.96 0.54
N ALA A 44 -14.73 9.20 0.59
CA ALA A 44 -15.50 8.90 1.80
C ALA A 44 -15.05 7.51 2.25
N PRO A 45 -14.65 7.33 3.51
CA PRO A 45 -14.23 6.01 3.96
C PRO A 45 -15.34 5.06 3.53
N PRO A 46 -15.00 3.91 2.90
CA PRO A 46 -16.00 2.96 2.45
C PRO A 46 -16.94 2.78 3.62
N GLN A 47 -18.25 3.02 3.40
CA GLN A 47 -19.24 2.90 4.47
C GLN A 47 -18.95 1.57 5.11
N ALA A 48 -18.46 1.59 6.34
CA ALA A 48 -18.03 0.39 7.03
C ALA A 48 -19.31 -0.43 7.22
N HIS A 49 -19.60 -1.32 6.27
CA HIS A 49 -20.65 -2.30 6.42
C HIS A 49 -20.23 -3.19 7.58
N SER A 50 -20.71 -2.83 8.76
CA SER A 50 -20.47 -3.61 9.97
C SER A 50 -21.54 -4.69 10.04
N GLY A 51 -21.08 -5.91 10.19
CA GLY A 51 -21.91 -7.05 10.47
C GLY A 51 -21.68 -7.56 11.87
N THR A 52 -22.26 -8.71 12.16
CA THR A 52 -22.12 -9.39 13.45
C THR A 52 -21.71 -10.82 13.23
N LEU A 53 -20.83 -11.30 14.09
CA LEU A 53 -20.45 -12.71 14.16
C LEU A 53 -21.64 -13.51 14.67
N VAL A 54 -22.01 -14.57 13.96
CA VAL A 54 -23.14 -15.42 14.32
C VAL A 54 -22.68 -16.68 15.03
N ARG A 55 -21.66 -17.34 14.48
CA ARG A 55 -21.12 -18.58 15.05
C ARG A 55 -19.70 -18.88 14.54
N LEU A 56 -19.04 -19.78 15.26
CA LEU A 56 -17.77 -20.40 14.89
C LEU A 56 -18.01 -21.90 14.66
N VAL A 57 -17.53 -22.43 13.53
CA VAL A 57 -17.59 -23.87 13.23
C VAL A 57 -16.21 -24.33 12.78
N GLY A 58 -15.52 -25.09 13.62
CA GLY A 58 -14.14 -25.46 13.40
C GLY A 58 -13.24 -24.22 13.37
N LEU A 59 -12.60 -23.96 12.22
CA LEU A 59 -11.75 -22.77 11.99
C LEU A 59 -12.49 -21.66 11.24
N THR A 60 -13.77 -21.83 10.91
CA THR A 60 -14.53 -20.91 10.09
C THR A 60 -15.51 -20.11 10.93
N LEU A 61 -15.45 -18.80 10.80
CA LEU A 61 -16.36 -17.85 11.43
C LEU A 61 -17.47 -17.48 10.45
N GLU A 62 -18.70 -17.43 10.92
CA GLU A 62 -19.85 -16.98 10.12
C GLU A 62 -20.30 -15.61 10.60
N ALA A 63 -20.39 -14.66 9.69
CA ALA A 63 -20.87 -13.31 9.96
C ALA A 63 -22.04 -12.94 9.05
N ARG A 64 -22.94 -12.09 9.55
CA ARG A 64 -24.09 -11.56 8.82
C ARG A 64 -24.13 -10.05 8.89
N GLY A 65 -24.79 -9.43 7.91
CA GLY A 65 -24.95 -7.99 7.83
C GLY A 65 -23.74 -7.25 7.26
N VAL A 66 -22.67 -7.95 6.94
CA VAL A 66 -21.50 -7.43 6.25
C VAL A 66 -21.46 -8.01 4.83
N MET A 67 -21.13 -7.18 3.84
CA MET A 67 -20.93 -7.59 2.46
C MET A 67 -19.47 -7.34 2.09
N ALA A 68 -18.77 -8.38 1.69
CA ALA A 68 -17.39 -8.32 1.29
C ALA A 68 -17.09 -9.32 0.17
N PRO A 69 -16.23 -8.98 -0.78
CA PRO A 69 -15.79 -9.92 -1.81
C PRO A 69 -14.92 -11.03 -1.20
N LEU A 70 -14.76 -12.12 -1.93
CA LEU A 70 -13.83 -13.19 -1.59
C LEU A 70 -12.40 -12.64 -1.52
N GLY A 71 -11.65 -13.01 -0.50
CA GLY A 71 -10.29 -12.51 -0.24
C GLY A 71 -10.23 -11.14 0.46
N ALA A 72 -11.38 -10.55 0.80
CA ALA A 72 -11.43 -9.35 1.61
C ALA A 72 -10.98 -9.64 3.05
N ILE A 73 -10.37 -8.64 3.67
CA ILE A 73 -9.94 -8.72 5.06
C ILE A 73 -10.96 -8.02 5.96
N CYS A 74 -11.39 -8.73 6.96
CA CYS A 74 -12.32 -8.24 7.99
C CYS A 74 -11.63 -8.19 9.35
N GLU A 75 -11.98 -7.20 10.13
CA GLU A 75 -11.61 -7.08 11.55
C GLU A 75 -12.80 -7.47 12.41
N ILE A 76 -12.56 -8.26 13.44
CA ILE A 76 -13.55 -8.77 14.38
C ILE A 76 -13.19 -8.29 15.77
N ASP A 77 -14.12 -7.61 16.45
CA ASP A 77 -13.89 -7.11 17.81
C ASP A 77 -14.04 -8.24 18.83
N GLY A 78 -13.01 -8.49 19.62
CA GLY A 78 -13.05 -9.38 20.77
C GLY A 78 -13.67 -8.72 22.01
N ALA A 79 -14.13 -9.53 22.96
CA ALA A 79 -14.77 -9.07 24.19
C ALA A 79 -13.82 -8.30 25.13
N ASP A 80 -12.56 -8.55 25.06
CA ASP A 80 -11.46 -7.93 25.83
C ASP A 80 -10.84 -6.71 25.14
N GLY A 81 -11.41 -6.26 24.01
CA GLY A 81 -10.87 -5.20 23.17
C GLY A 81 -9.79 -5.67 22.21
N ALA A 82 -9.49 -6.98 22.17
CA ALA A 82 -8.64 -7.55 21.14
C ALA A 82 -9.32 -7.44 19.77
N ARG A 83 -8.50 -7.36 18.72
CA ARG A 83 -8.96 -7.34 17.33
C ARG A 83 -8.35 -8.50 16.59
N ILE A 84 -9.20 -9.27 15.94
CA ILE A 84 -8.79 -10.43 15.17
C ILE A 84 -9.08 -10.14 13.70
N GLU A 85 -8.08 -10.29 12.88
CA GLU A 85 -8.26 -10.19 11.43
C GLU A 85 -8.55 -11.56 10.83
N ALA A 86 -9.45 -11.56 9.84
CA ALA A 86 -9.88 -12.76 9.15
C ALA A 86 -10.12 -12.48 7.67
N GLU A 87 -9.83 -13.45 6.83
CA GLU A 87 -10.07 -13.39 5.38
C GLU A 87 -11.44 -13.96 5.04
N VAL A 88 -12.15 -13.35 4.10
CA VAL A 88 -13.38 -13.89 3.52
C VAL A 88 -13.05 -15.04 2.60
N VAL A 89 -13.38 -16.25 3.01
CA VAL A 89 -13.11 -17.48 2.26
C VAL A 89 -14.34 -18.01 1.52
N GLY A 90 -15.51 -17.42 1.75
CA GLY A 90 -16.74 -17.79 1.06
C GLY A 90 -17.93 -16.96 1.52
N PHE A 91 -19.05 -17.14 0.80
CA PHE A 91 -20.32 -16.53 1.17
C PHE A 91 -21.48 -17.41 0.74
N ASN A 92 -22.60 -17.28 1.43
CA ASN A 92 -23.87 -17.91 1.08
C ASN A 92 -25.01 -16.99 1.51
N ASP A 93 -25.81 -16.53 0.56
CA ASP A 93 -26.88 -15.54 0.75
C ASP A 93 -26.37 -14.28 1.47
N LYS A 94 -26.80 -14.11 2.73
CA LYS A 94 -26.44 -12.95 3.59
C LYS A 94 -25.37 -13.29 4.64
N THR A 95 -24.74 -14.43 4.52
CA THR A 95 -23.72 -14.91 5.45
C THR A 95 -22.38 -14.97 4.73
N ILE A 96 -21.34 -14.42 5.33
CA ILE A 96 -19.97 -14.59 4.87
C ILE A 96 -19.24 -15.55 5.81
N TYR A 97 -18.30 -16.29 5.23
CA TYR A 97 -17.42 -17.20 5.93
C TYR A 97 -16.05 -16.59 6.01
N LEU A 98 -15.52 -16.52 7.23
CA LEU A 98 -14.25 -15.89 7.52
C LEU A 98 -13.28 -16.91 8.09
N MET A 99 -12.03 -16.85 7.66
CA MET A 99 -10.95 -17.63 8.23
C MET A 99 -9.99 -16.68 8.98
N PRO A 100 -9.85 -16.80 10.31
CA PRO A 100 -8.97 -15.93 11.07
C PRO A 100 -7.50 -16.25 10.78
N PHE A 101 -6.66 -15.21 10.76
CA PHE A 101 -5.20 -15.37 10.59
C PHE A 101 -4.49 -15.84 11.87
N THR A 102 -5.12 -15.59 13.02
CA THR A 102 -4.62 -15.99 14.34
C THR A 102 -5.66 -16.83 15.06
N GLU A 103 -5.28 -17.41 16.18
CA GLU A 103 -6.22 -18.15 17.01
C GLU A 103 -7.40 -17.27 17.43
N ALA A 104 -8.61 -17.77 17.18
CA ALA A 104 -9.86 -17.05 17.44
C ALA A 104 -10.26 -17.12 18.92
N SER A 105 -9.40 -16.60 19.80
CA SER A 105 -9.65 -16.52 21.23
C SER A 105 -10.32 -15.19 21.61
N GLY A 106 -11.20 -15.20 22.60
CA GLY A 106 -11.85 -13.99 23.11
C GLY A 106 -12.95 -13.40 22.21
N ILE A 107 -13.33 -14.08 21.12
CA ILE A 107 -14.47 -13.68 20.28
C ILE A 107 -15.71 -14.52 20.60
N GLY A 108 -16.88 -13.91 20.46
CA GLY A 108 -18.15 -14.56 20.72
C GLY A 108 -19.26 -14.14 19.76
N PRO A 109 -20.41 -14.82 19.81
CA PRO A 109 -21.58 -14.41 19.03
C PRO A 109 -21.95 -12.96 19.30
N GLY A 110 -22.29 -12.20 18.27
CA GLY A 110 -22.61 -10.78 18.38
C GLY A 110 -21.40 -9.84 18.26
N ALA A 111 -20.17 -10.35 18.19
CA ALA A 111 -18.97 -9.55 17.93
C ALA A 111 -19.11 -8.76 16.63
N ALA A 112 -18.69 -7.50 16.65
CA ALA A 112 -18.75 -6.67 15.46
C ALA A 112 -17.70 -7.11 14.43
N VAL A 113 -18.12 -7.13 13.17
CA VAL A 113 -17.25 -7.51 12.04
C VAL A 113 -17.23 -6.36 11.05
N ARG A 114 -16.06 -5.86 10.71
CA ARG A 114 -15.86 -4.74 9.77
C ARG A 114 -14.93 -5.13 8.65
N VAL A 115 -15.23 -4.70 7.42
CA VAL A 115 -14.31 -4.83 6.29
C VAL A 115 -13.23 -3.75 6.41
N ILE A 116 -11.97 -4.15 6.44
CA ILE A 116 -10.82 -3.24 6.51
C ILE A 116 -10.06 -3.14 5.19
N ALA A 117 -10.12 -4.19 4.37
CA ALA A 117 -9.55 -4.17 3.02
C ALA A 117 -10.33 -5.09 2.07
N ASN A 118 -10.45 -4.69 0.82
CA ASN A 118 -11.16 -5.50 -0.19
C ASN A 118 -10.30 -6.63 -0.77
N VAL A 119 -8.99 -6.53 -0.62
CA VAL A 119 -8.02 -7.54 -1.08
C VAL A 119 -6.86 -7.54 -0.09
N ALA A 120 -6.30 -8.71 0.18
CA ALA A 120 -5.06 -8.80 0.93
C ALA A 120 -3.91 -8.23 0.10
N GLU A 121 -3.29 -7.18 0.61
CA GLU A 121 -2.16 -6.49 -0.03
C GLU A 121 -0.97 -6.46 0.93
N VAL A 122 0.22 -6.46 0.36
CA VAL A 122 1.48 -6.25 1.09
C VAL A 122 2.16 -4.98 0.59
N SER A 123 2.71 -4.21 1.53
CA SER A 123 3.51 -3.04 1.20
C SER A 123 4.92 -3.48 0.80
N LEU A 124 5.40 -2.99 -0.34
CA LEU A 124 6.70 -3.34 -0.91
C LEU A 124 7.54 -2.10 -1.18
N GLY A 125 8.86 -2.29 -1.12
CA GLY A 125 9.81 -1.25 -1.43
C GLY A 125 11.25 -1.69 -1.16
N PRO A 126 12.24 -0.89 -1.58
CA PRO A 126 13.64 -1.11 -1.27
C PRO A 126 13.94 -1.19 0.23
N GLU A 127 13.08 -0.62 1.06
CA GLU A 127 13.16 -0.58 2.52
C GLU A 127 13.02 -1.96 3.16
N LEU A 128 12.50 -2.95 2.40
CA LEU A 128 12.43 -4.35 2.83
C LEU A 128 13.76 -5.10 2.70
N LEU A 129 14.74 -4.54 1.99
CA LEU A 129 16.04 -5.20 1.86
C LEU A 129 16.74 -5.32 3.22
N GLY A 130 17.13 -6.55 3.58
CA GLY A 130 17.75 -6.85 4.87
C GLY A 130 16.80 -6.82 6.07
N ARG A 131 15.48 -6.86 5.82
CA ARG A 131 14.44 -6.98 6.84
C ARG A 131 13.90 -8.41 6.92
N VAL A 132 13.38 -8.76 8.08
CA VAL A 132 12.65 -10.02 8.30
C VAL A 132 11.21 -9.64 8.63
N ILE A 133 10.29 -10.10 7.79
CA ILE A 133 8.86 -9.83 7.91
C ILE A 133 8.08 -11.15 7.90
N ASP A 134 6.88 -11.12 8.45
CA ASP A 134 5.92 -12.23 8.34
C ASP A 134 5.18 -12.23 6.99
N GLY A 135 4.24 -13.15 6.81
CA GLY A 135 3.42 -13.27 5.59
C GLY A 135 2.47 -12.09 5.35
N ARG A 136 2.33 -11.18 6.30
CA ARG A 136 1.49 -9.98 6.24
C ARG A 136 2.31 -8.69 6.04
N GLY A 137 3.63 -8.83 6.07
CA GLY A 137 4.55 -7.70 5.97
C GLY A 137 4.91 -7.06 7.31
N GLU A 138 4.47 -7.64 8.44
CA GLU A 138 4.81 -7.15 9.77
C GLU A 138 6.26 -7.53 10.15
N PRO A 139 7.02 -6.63 10.78
CA PRO A 139 8.42 -6.87 11.08
C PRO A 139 8.58 -7.90 12.20
N LEU A 140 9.39 -8.93 11.95
CA LEU A 140 9.81 -9.92 12.93
C LEU A 140 11.22 -9.65 13.50
N ASP A 141 11.92 -8.68 12.94
CA ASP A 141 13.33 -8.36 13.27
C ASP A 141 13.49 -7.37 14.45
N GLY A 142 12.38 -7.03 15.14
CA GLY A 142 12.38 -6.09 16.27
C GLY A 142 12.64 -4.62 15.87
N LYS A 143 12.67 -4.31 14.58
CA LYS A 143 12.82 -2.94 14.08
C LYS A 143 11.47 -2.33 13.75
N PRO A 144 11.35 -0.99 13.68
CA PRO A 144 10.11 -0.33 13.23
C PRO A 144 9.65 -0.82 11.85
N ALA A 145 8.34 -0.80 11.60
CA ALA A 145 7.77 -1.16 10.32
C ALA A 145 8.39 -0.32 9.19
N PRO A 146 8.80 -0.95 8.07
CA PRO A 146 9.34 -0.21 6.94
C PRO A 146 8.23 0.61 6.27
N VAL A 147 8.55 1.86 5.90
CA VAL A 147 7.61 2.74 5.21
C VAL A 147 7.77 2.49 3.71
N CYS A 148 7.00 1.56 3.18
CA CYS A 148 6.99 1.23 1.76
C CYS A 148 5.90 2.02 1.03
N THR A 149 6.17 2.44 -0.20
CA THR A 149 5.25 3.23 -1.03
C THR A 149 4.38 2.38 -1.95
N ASP A 150 4.88 1.23 -2.35
CA ASP A 150 4.18 0.36 -3.30
C ASP A 150 3.33 -0.67 -2.56
N ARG A 151 2.16 -0.99 -3.12
CA ARG A 151 1.29 -2.05 -2.63
C ARG A 151 1.05 -3.09 -3.72
N LEU A 152 1.14 -4.34 -3.34
CA LEU A 152 0.91 -5.45 -4.25
C LEU A 152 -0.08 -6.44 -3.63
N SER A 153 -1.03 -6.89 -4.44
CA SER A 153 -1.97 -7.94 -4.02
C SER A 153 -1.24 -9.26 -3.79
N LEU A 154 -1.52 -9.92 -2.66
CA LEU A 154 -0.97 -11.24 -2.33
C LEU A 154 -1.43 -12.34 -3.29
N ILE A 155 -2.60 -12.17 -3.94
CA ILE A 155 -3.11 -13.14 -4.93
C ILE A 155 -2.20 -13.16 -6.17
N GLY A 156 -1.44 -12.08 -6.39
CA GLY A 156 -0.56 -11.97 -7.54
C GLY A 156 -1.31 -11.80 -8.86
N ARG A 157 -0.56 -11.50 -9.90
CA ARG A 157 -1.06 -11.44 -11.27
C ARG A 157 -0.55 -12.67 -12.02
N PRO A 158 -1.43 -13.51 -12.59
CA PRO A 158 -0.98 -14.62 -13.42
C PRO A 158 -0.23 -14.07 -14.63
N ILE A 159 1.03 -14.48 -14.78
CA ILE A 159 1.87 -14.12 -15.93
C ILE A 159 1.61 -15.13 -17.02
N ASN A 160 1.27 -14.65 -18.22
CA ASN A 160 1.15 -15.48 -19.40
C ASN A 160 2.48 -16.25 -19.63
N PRO A 161 2.45 -17.58 -19.73
CA PRO A 161 3.67 -18.35 -19.96
C PRO A 161 4.47 -17.93 -21.21
N MET A 162 3.80 -17.39 -22.23
CA MET A 162 4.42 -16.91 -23.46
C MET A 162 5.16 -15.58 -23.30
N GLU A 163 4.86 -14.82 -22.24
CA GLU A 163 5.52 -13.55 -21.90
C GLU A 163 6.76 -13.76 -21.00
N ARG A 164 7.01 -15.00 -20.57
CA ARG A 164 8.16 -15.30 -19.74
C ARG A 164 9.42 -15.33 -20.58
N GLY A 165 10.39 -14.50 -20.19
CA GLY A 165 11.74 -14.59 -20.74
C GLY A 165 12.45 -15.90 -20.34
N PRO A 166 13.43 -16.35 -21.12
CA PRO A 166 14.29 -17.48 -20.74
C PRO A 166 15.09 -17.14 -19.49
N ILE A 167 15.48 -18.18 -18.74
CA ILE A 167 16.39 -18.04 -17.60
C ILE A 167 17.82 -18.07 -18.15
N ASP A 168 18.43 -16.92 -18.34
CA ASP A 168 19.74 -16.73 -18.98
C ASP A 168 20.78 -16.10 -18.05
N ALA A 169 20.39 -15.62 -16.87
CA ALA A 169 21.27 -14.97 -15.93
C ALA A 169 21.37 -15.74 -14.61
N VAL A 170 22.57 -15.86 -14.08
CA VAL A 170 22.83 -16.50 -12.77
C VAL A 170 22.41 -15.56 -11.66
N LEU A 171 21.77 -16.12 -10.63
CA LEU A 171 21.43 -15.46 -9.38
C LEU A 171 22.43 -15.88 -8.29
N ASP A 172 23.17 -14.92 -7.75
CA ASP A 172 23.95 -15.14 -6.54
C ASP A 172 23.02 -15.15 -5.33
N VAL A 173 22.90 -16.30 -4.68
CA VAL A 173 22.06 -16.48 -3.47
C VAL A 173 22.83 -16.24 -2.17
N GLY A 174 24.10 -15.82 -2.23
CA GLY A 174 24.95 -15.54 -1.07
C GLY A 174 25.48 -16.78 -0.34
N VAL A 175 25.08 -17.99 -0.74
CA VAL A 175 25.51 -19.26 -0.13
C VAL A 175 26.46 -19.96 -1.08
N LYS A 176 27.76 -20.04 -0.72
CA LYS A 176 28.82 -20.59 -1.58
C LYS A 176 28.54 -22.00 -2.08
N ALA A 177 27.97 -22.88 -1.24
CA ALA A 177 27.64 -24.24 -1.61
C ALA A 177 26.56 -24.31 -2.70
N ILE A 178 25.54 -23.44 -2.60
CA ILE A 178 24.48 -23.35 -3.61
C ILE A 178 25.05 -22.76 -4.90
N ASN A 179 25.74 -21.64 -4.81
CA ASN A 179 26.33 -20.97 -5.98
C ASN A 179 27.34 -21.87 -6.75
N GLY A 180 28.11 -22.69 -6.01
CA GLY A 180 29.12 -23.52 -6.61
C GLY A 180 28.63 -24.86 -7.15
N VAL A 181 27.56 -25.42 -6.64
CA VAL A 181 27.11 -26.79 -6.96
C VAL A 181 25.73 -26.82 -7.61
N LEU A 182 24.81 -25.95 -7.24
CA LEU A 182 23.41 -25.99 -7.66
C LEU A 182 22.99 -24.85 -8.59
N THR A 183 23.85 -23.96 -8.94
CA THR A 183 23.66 -22.77 -9.79
C THR A 183 22.18 -22.38 -9.99
N VAL A 184 21.76 -21.29 -9.38
CA VAL A 184 20.39 -20.79 -9.48
C VAL A 184 20.30 -19.69 -10.53
N GLY A 185 19.28 -19.73 -11.38
CA GLY A 185 19.02 -18.69 -12.37
C GLY A 185 18.00 -17.66 -11.90
N ARG A 186 18.09 -16.44 -12.39
CA ARG A 186 17.11 -15.39 -12.15
C ARG A 186 15.75 -15.78 -12.74
N GLY A 187 14.69 -15.76 -11.93
CA GLY A 187 13.35 -16.21 -12.34
C GLY A 187 13.12 -17.72 -12.22
N GLN A 188 14.10 -18.49 -11.75
CA GLN A 188 13.97 -19.92 -11.49
C GLN A 188 13.06 -20.15 -10.28
N ARG A 189 12.21 -21.16 -10.35
CA ARG A 189 11.43 -21.65 -9.22
C ARG A 189 12.25 -22.62 -8.40
N LEU A 190 12.35 -22.38 -7.11
CA LEU A 190 13.09 -23.22 -6.18
C LEU A 190 12.16 -23.66 -5.05
N GLY A 191 12.30 -24.89 -4.62
CA GLY A 191 11.67 -25.41 -3.42
C GLY A 191 12.74 -25.72 -2.39
N LEU A 192 12.60 -25.18 -1.18
CA LEU A 192 13.36 -25.57 0.00
C LEU A 192 12.44 -26.38 0.91
N ILE A 193 12.72 -27.67 1.01
CA ILE A 193 11.89 -28.61 1.78
C ILE A 193 12.74 -29.12 2.91
N ALA A 194 12.32 -28.80 4.15
CA ALA A 194 12.98 -29.25 5.37
C ALA A 194 11.95 -29.68 6.39
N GLY A 195 12.35 -30.58 7.30
CA GLY A 195 11.60 -30.84 8.53
C GLY A 195 11.75 -29.67 9.51
N SER A 196 10.71 -29.35 10.25
CA SER A 196 10.74 -28.38 11.35
C SER A 196 11.19 -29.04 12.64
#